data_fcb417691ca81d1d08c80ded1759dad2
#
_entry.id   fcb417691ca81d1d08c80ded1759dad2
#
_cell.length_a   1.000
_cell.length_b   1.000
_cell.length_c   1.000
_cell.angle_alpha   90.00
_cell.angle_beta   90.00
_cell.angle_gamma   90.00
#
_symmetry.space_group_name_H-M   'P 1'
#
loop_
_entity.id
_entity.type
_entity.pdbx_description
1 polymer ?
#
loop_
_entity_poly.entity_id
_entity_poly.type
_entity_poly.pdbx_seq_one_letter_code
_entity_poly.pdbx_strand_id
1 'polypeptide(L)'
;MSENGTIDLSEIDSSEDGKDLYPFQEAAIQEISKKLNELEDNHNVLFQLPTGGGKTVIFSEITRRYVKSTGKKVLILTHRIELCKQTSKMLTEFNVDNMIIDSKVKSVSDDNDYIAFVAMVETLNNRLQEEKITLNNIGLVIVDEAHYNSFRKLFKYFEDVNILGVTATPLSSSIKLPMNQNYQELVIGESISSLVNKNYLSRATTYSYNVSLDTLKVGINGDYTVKSSEQLYGNYMMQEKLVRAYEEKSKGKKTLIFNNGIATSFGVYDTFKAAGYEIQHLDHHVSEQERREILQWFKNTPDAILTSVGILTTGFDEPTVETIILNRATRSLALYHQMIGRGSRVTDTKKTFSVIDLGNNLHRFGLWDAPVDWYHIFQAPHQYYDDLKSDEVIERQFVYEMPDDLRKKFSKSENIDLNIKAEYNHAMSLGQHSKVVIAKSIDQHTKMCVENADDMWDALDLAKELKDDIQD
;
A
#
# COMPACT_ATOMS: atom_id res chain seq x y z
N MET A 1 -29.89 -1.69 34.62
CA MET A 1 -30.00 -2.98 33.92
C MET A 1 -30.16 -2.64 32.46
N SER A 2 -29.06 -2.58 31.69
CA SER A 2 -29.07 -2.30 30.26
C SER A 2 -29.45 -3.59 29.53
N GLU A 3 -30.60 -3.61 28.88
CA GLU A 3 -30.94 -4.62 27.89
C GLU A 3 -30.02 -4.44 26.67
N ASN A 4 -28.80 -4.90 26.77
CA ASN A 4 -27.95 -5.10 25.61
C ASN A 4 -28.40 -6.39 24.94
N GLY A 5 -29.34 -6.27 24.00
CA GLY A 5 -29.75 -7.38 23.14
C GLY A 5 -28.54 -7.93 22.40
N THR A 6 -28.40 -9.25 22.38
CA THR A 6 -27.39 -9.97 21.62
C THR A 6 -27.43 -9.53 20.17
N ILE A 7 -26.30 -9.08 19.60
CA ILE A 7 -26.19 -8.70 18.19
C ILE A 7 -26.11 -9.97 17.36
N ASP A 8 -27.24 -10.53 16.97
CA ASP A 8 -27.23 -11.69 16.06
C ASP A 8 -27.26 -11.22 14.61
N LEU A 9 -26.10 -11.28 13.97
CA LEU A 9 -25.95 -10.96 12.54
C LEU A 9 -26.10 -12.23 11.67
N SER A 10 -26.30 -13.41 12.24
CA SER A 10 -26.37 -14.68 11.52
C SER A 10 -27.76 -15.03 10.98
N GLU A 11 -28.85 -14.55 11.64
CA GLU A 11 -30.22 -14.94 11.30
C GLU A 11 -30.87 -14.14 10.17
N ILE A 12 -30.23 -13.08 9.67
CA ILE A 12 -30.78 -12.29 8.56
C ILE A 12 -30.28 -12.89 7.24
N ASP A 13 -31.19 -13.59 6.57
CA ASP A 13 -30.95 -14.20 5.25
C ASP A 13 -30.47 -13.10 4.26
N SER A 14 -29.28 -13.32 3.70
CA SER A 14 -28.70 -12.46 2.68
C SER A 14 -29.51 -12.41 1.38
N SER A 15 -30.45 -13.36 1.21
CA SER A 15 -31.19 -13.54 -0.04
C SER A 15 -32.37 -12.60 -0.25
N GLU A 16 -32.90 -11.93 0.81
CA GLU A 16 -34.13 -11.13 0.62
C GLU A 16 -33.90 -9.69 0.17
N ASP A 17 -32.72 -9.05 0.48
CA ASP A 17 -32.45 -7.66 0.10
C ASP A 17 -30.92 -7.34 0.04
N GLY A 18 -30.03 -8.34 0.10
CA GLY A 18 -28.58 -8.17 0.11
C GLY A 18 -27.91 -8.56 -1.21
N LYS A 19 -26.64 -8.19 -1.39
CA LYS A 19 -25.80 -8.73 -2.46
C LYS A 19 -25.30 -10.12 -2.08
N ASP A 20 -25.09 -10.96 -3.11
CA ASP A 20 -24.41 -12.24 -2.91
C ASP A 20 -23.00 -12.02 -2.32
N LEU A 21 -22.78 -12.56 -1.13
CA LEU A 21 -21.49 -12.53 -0.46
C LEU A 21 -20.65 -13.76 -0.84
N TYR A 22 -19.36 -13.57 -0.94
CA TYR A 22 -18.45 -14.71 -1.00
C TYR A 22 -18.43 -15.46 0.33
N PRO A 23 -18.20 -16.80 0.33
CA PRO A 23 -18.22 -17.59 1.56
C PRO A 23 -17.27 -17.08 2.65
N PHE A 24 -16.10 -16.52 2.28
CA PHE A 24 -15.17 -15.95 3.24
C PHE A 24 -15.67 -14.63 3.85
N GLN A 25 -16.49 -13.87 3.12
CA GLN A 25 -17.08 -12.63 3.63
C GLN A 25 -18.16 -12.95 4.66
N GLU A 26 -18.99 -13.96 4.39
CA GLU A 26 -19.99 -14.44 5.35
C GLU A 26 -19.32 -14.97 6.64
N ALA A 27 -18.30 -15.81 6.50
CA ALA A 27 -17.54 -16.30 7.65
C ALA A 27 -16.92 -15.17 8.48
N ALA A 28 -16.40 -14.12 7.83
CA ALA A 28 -15.86 -12.96 8.52
C ALA A 28 -16.96 -12.19 9.28
N ILE A 29 -18.15 -12.02 8.71
CA ILE A 29 -19.28 -11.35 9.38
C ILE A 29 -19.69 -12.14 10.64
N GLN A 30 -19.79 -13.46 10.54
CA GLN A 30 -20.12 -14.32 11.67
C GLN A 30 -19.08 -14.23 12.80
N GLU A 31 -17.79 -14.27 12.47
CA GLU A 31 -16.73 -14.15 13.48
C GLU A 31 -16.70 -12.75 14.13
N ILE A 32 -16.88 -11.68 13.34
CA ILE A 32 -16.99 -10.32 13.87
C ILE A 32 -18.20 -10.21 14.80
N SER A 33 -19.37 -10.73 14.40
CA SER A 33 -20.58 -10.75 15.23
C SER A 33 -20.35 -11.45 16.55
N LYS A 34 -19.75 -12.64 16.49
CA LYS A 34 -19.41 -13.42 17.69
C LYS A 34 -18.51 -12.60 18.63
N LYS A 35 -17.45 -11.97 18.11
CA LYS A 35 -16.53 -11.17 18.92
C LYS A 35 -17.17 -9.91 19.51
N LEU A 36 -18.07 -9.24 18.78
CA LEU A 36 -18.82 -8.09 19.31
C LEU A 36 -19.79 -8.48 20.43
N ASN A 37 -20.22 -9.75 20.49
CA ASN A 37 -21.13 -10.27 21.52
C ASN A 37 -20.47 -10.96 22.70
N GLU A 38 -19.23 -11.49 22.52
CA GLU A 38 -18.54 -12.27 23.56
C GLU A 38 -18.12 -11.43 24.77
N LEU A 39 -18.13 -10.12 24.65
CA LEU A 39 -17.44 -9.24 25.58
C LEU A 39 -18.41 -8.31 26.29
N GLU A 40 -18.40 -8.39 27.62
CA GLU A 40 -19.13 -7.48 28.49
C GLU A 40 -18.53 -6.07 28.35
N ASP A 41 -19.39 -5.08 28.14
CA ASP A 41 -19.12 -3.62 28.12
C ASP A 41 -17.92 -3.10 27.28
N ASN A 42 -18.26 -2.34 26.22
CA ASN A 42 -17.36 -1.46 25.46
C ASN A 42 -16.15 -2.13 24.80
N HIS A 43 -16.38 -3.23 24.08
CA HIS A 43 -15.33 -3.98 23.43
C HIS A 43 -15.18 -3.58 21.97
N ASN A 44 -14.00 -3.07 21.64
CA ASN A 44 -13.67 -2.68 20.29
C ASN A 44 -12.98 -3.84 19.57
N VAL A 45 -13.50 -4.20 18.42
CA VAL A 45 -12.98 -5.25 17.55
C VAL A 45 -12.28 -4.63 16.35
N LEU A 46 -11.10 -5.15 16.03
CA LEU A 46 -10.39 -4.80 14.81
C LEU A 46 -10.52 -5.95 13.81
N PHE A 47 -10.96 -5.65 12.61
CA PHE A 47 -11.02 -6.62 11.51
C PHE A 47 -9.94 -6.33 10.47
N GLN A 48 -9.10 -7.33 10.20
CA GLN A 48 -8.09 -7.28 9.17
C GLN A 48 -8.56 -8.03 7.92
N LEU A 49 -8.52 -7.36 6.77
CA LEU A 49 -8.71 -8.00 5.46
C LEU A 49 -7.88 -7.26 4.40
N PRO A 50 -7.17 -7.96 3.51
CA PRO A 50 -6.34 -7.34 2.48
C PRO A 50 -7.07 -6.30 1.63
N THR A 51 -6.29 -5.36 1.06
CA THR A 51 -6.81 -4.46 0.03
C THR A 51 -7.33 -5.29 -1.13
N GLY A 52 -8.55 -5.01 -1.56
CA GLY A 52 -9.20 -5.80 -2.61
C GLY A 52 -10.09 -6.93 -2.11
N GLY A 53 -10.01 -7.33 -0.83
CA GLY A 53 -10.83 -8.39 -0.25
C GLY A 53 -12.30 -8.05 -0.01
N GLY A 54 -12.72 -6.79 -0.25
CA GLY A 54 -14.14 -6.40 -0.10
C GLY A 54 -14.51 -5.91 1.30
N LYS A 55 -13.59 -5.26 2.03
CA LYS A 55 -13.86 -4.65 3.35
C LYS A 55 -15.16 -3.84 3.38
N THR A 56 -15.35 -2.97 2.37
CA THR A 56 -16.55 -2.11 2.26
C THR A 56 -17.83 -2.93 2.11
N VAL A 57 -17.79 -4.03 1.36
CA VAL A 57 -18.91 -4.96 1.21
C VAL A 57 -19.28 -5.57 2.57
N ILE A 58 -18.28 -6.09 3.30
CA ILE A 58 -18.48 -6.73 4.61
C ILE A 58 -19.09 -5.76 5.61
N PHE A 59 -18.51 -4.58 5.79
CA PHE A 59 -19.06 -3.67 6.80
C PHE A 59 -20.39 -3.00 6.37
N SER A 60 -20.67 -2.90 5.07
CA SER A 60 -22.00 -2.46 4.60
C SER A 60 -23.07 -3.50 4.92
N GLU A 61 -22.77 -4.78 4.74
CA GLU A 61 -23.66 -5.85 5.14
C GLU A 61 -23.83 -5.94 6.66
N ILE A 62 -22.73 -5.80 7.42
CA ILE A 62 -22.82 -5.69 8.90
C ILE A 62 -23.76 -4.53 9.28
N THR A 63 -23.62 -3.38 8.63
CA THR A 63 -24.51 -2.22 8.88
C THR A 63 -25.97 -2.57 8.63
N ARG A 64 -26.27 -3.20 7.49
CA ARG A 64 -27.62 -3.63 7.14
C ARG A 64 -28.22 -4.59 8.18
N ARG A 65 -27.47 -5.65 8.53
CA ARG A 65 -27.90 -6.65 9.52
C ARG A 65 -28.07 -6.01 10.90
N TYR A 66 -27.12 -5.18 11.31
CA TYR A 66 -27.15 -4.53 12.62
C TYR A 66 -28.38 -3.65 12.81
N VAL A 67 -28.69 -2.79 11.82
CA VAL A 67 -29.86 -1.92 11.87
C VAL A 67 -31.16 -2.73 11.90
N LYS A 68 -31.27 -3.78 11.07
CA LYS A 68 -32.45 -4.66 11.03
C LYS A 68 -32.66 -5.40 12.38
N SER A 69 -31.59 -5.86 13.03
CA SER A 69 -31.70 -6.63 14.28
C SER A 69 -31.92 -5.78 15.52
N THR A 70 -31.33 -4.56 15.57
CA THR A 70 -31.32 -3.75 16.79
C THR A 70 -32.22 -2.53 16.76
N GLY A 71 -32.57 -2.03 15.57
CA GLY A 71 -33.24 -0.74 15.39
C GLY A 71 -32.37 0.48 15.74
N LYS A 72 -31.07 0.26 16.08
CA LYS A 72 -30.11 1.34 16.36
C LYS A 72 -29.40 1.78 15.09
N LYS A 73 -28.91 3.01 15.08
CA LYS A 73 -28.20 3.61 13.94
C LYS A 73 -26.71 3.22 13.95
N VAL A 74 -26.08 3.28 12.76
CA VAL A 74 -24.66 3.01 12.60
C VAL A 74 -23.93 4.26 12.11
N LEU A 75 -22.77 4.56 12.71
CA LEU A 75 -21.87 5.63 12.27
C LEU A 75 -20.63 5.03 11.63
N ILE A 76 -20.35 5.40 10.39
CA ILE A 76 -19.15 4.96 9.66
C ILE A 76 -18.19 6.14 9.52
N LEU A 77 -16.97 5.98 10.02
CA LEU A 77 -15.92 6.99 10.01
C LEU A 77 -14.91 6.72 8.92
N THR A 78 -14.61 7.74 8.14
CA THR A 78 -13.57 7.71 7.11
C THR A 78 -12.65 8.92 7.20
N HIS A 79 -11.48 8.86 6.60
CA HIS A 79 -10.53 9.97 6.62
C HIS A 79 -10.48 10.78 5.31
N ARG A 80 -11.24 10.37 4.27
CA ARG A 80 -11.30 11.03 2.95
C ARG A 80 -12.72 11.10 2.41
N ILE A 81 -13.02 12.18 1.71
CA ILE A 81 -14.35 12.39 1.12
C ILE A 81 -14.66 11.36 0.01
N GLU A 82 -13.65 10.90 -0.73
CA GLU A 82 -13.82 9.87 -1.73
C GLU A 82 -14.30 8.55 -1.11
N LEU A 83 -13.73 8.18 0.04
CA LEU A 83 -14.17 7.01 0.81
C LEU A 83 -15.59 7.20 1.34
N CYS A 84 -15.97 8.40 1.85
CA CYS A 84 -17.34 8.68 2.25
C CYS A 84 -18.32 8.40 1.10
N LYS A 85 -18.02 8.92 -0.09
CA LYS A 85 -18.87 8.74 -1.28
C LYS A 85 -18.99 7.29 -1.70
N GLN A 86 -17.85 6.53 -1.69
CA GLN A 86 -17.84 5.10 -2.03
C GLN A 86 -18.62 4.28 -1.02
N THR A 87 -18.45 4.55 0.27
CA THR A 87 -19.16 3.87 1.36
C THR A 87 -20.65 4.16 1.29
N SER A 88 -21.05 5.43 1.13
CA SER A 88 -22.45 5.81 1.00
C SER A 88 -23.11 5.14 -0.20
N LYS A 89 -22.45 5.11 -1.35
CA LYS A 89 -22.94 4.38 -2.53
C LYS A 89 -23.13 2.89 -2.24
N MET A 90 -22.15 2.25 -1.59
CA MET A 90 -22.22 0.83 -1.24
C MET A 90 -23.39 0.56 -0.28
N LEU A 91 -23.59 1.40 0.74
CA LEU A 91 -24.72 1.28 1.66
C LEU A 91 -26.08 1.37 0.92
N THR A 92 -26.19 2.30 -0.04
CA THR A 92 -27.39 2.41 -0.88
C THR A 92 -27.61 1.13 -1.71
N GLU A 93 -26.54 0.52 -2.23
CA GLU A 93 -26.62 -0.75 -2.95
C GLU A 93 -27.02 -1.94 -2.05
N PHE A 94 -26.88 -1.80 -0.73
CA PHE A 94 -27.36 -2.73 0.31
C PHE A 94 -28.69 -2.31 0.93
N ASN A 95 -29.43 -1.39 0.29
CA ASN A 95 -30.73 -0.88 0.79
C ASN A 95 -30.64 -0.28 2.20
N VAL A 96 -29.52 0.40 2.52
CA VAL A 96 -29.32 1.13 3.77
C VAL A 96 -29.42 2.63 3.51
N ASP A 97 -30.48 3.25 4.03
CA ASP A 97 -30.67 4.70 3.96
C ASP A 97 -29.58 5.40 4.78
N ASN A 98 -28.78 6.24 4.11
CA ASN A 98 -27.62 6.82 4.73
C ASN A 98 -27.38 8.29 4.35
N MET A 99 -26.71 9.02 5.22
CA MET A 99 -26.34 10.41 5.03
C MET A 99 -24.82 10.61 5.16
N ILE A 100 -24.23 11.36 4.21
CA ILE A 100 -22.83 11.80 4.34
C ILE A 100 -22.77 13.07 5.18
N ILE A 101 -21.93 13.05 6.23
CA ILE A 101 -21.59 14.23 7.05
C ILE A 101 -20.24 14.78 6.56
N ASP A 102 -20.29 15.70 5.62
CA ASP A 102 -19.14 16.42 5.08
C ASP A 102 -19.12 17.90 5.53
N SER A 103 -18.19 18.68 4.99
CA SER A 103 -18.04 20.11 5.32
C SER A 103 -19.27 20.96 5.01
N LYS A 104 -20.18 20.52 4.13
CA LYS A 104 -21.40 21.22 3.73
C LYS A 104 -22.54 21.02 4.71
N VAL A 105 -22.51 19.91 5.46
CA VAL A 105 -23.53 19.60 6.48
C VAL A 105 -23.24 20.40 7.73
N LYS A 106 -24.15 21.32 8.08
CA LYS A 106 -24.02 22.22 9.24
C LYS A 106 -24.70 21.68 10.49
N SER A 107 -25.80 20.95 10.30
CA SER A 107 -26.58 20.34 11.38
C SER A 107 -27.25 19.08 10.88
N VAL A 108 -27.56 18.17 11.80
CA VAL A 108 -28.38 16.98 11.55
C VAL A 108 -29.61 17.07 12.43
N SER A 109 -30.79 16.95 11.85
CA SER A 109 -32.04 16.94 12.59
C SER A 109 -32.21 15.63 13.33
N ASP A 110 -32.76 15.67 14.56
CA ASP A 110 -33.05 14.45 15.34
C ASP A 110 -34.16 13.61 14.70
N ASP A 111 -35.07 14.25 13.96
CA ASP A 111 -36.19 13.61 13.27
C ASP A 111 -35.87 13.10 11.87
N ASN A 112 -34.58 12.82 11.59
CA ASN A 112 -34.19 12.28 10.30
C ASN A 112 -34.45 10.77 10.21
N ASP A 113 -34.84 10.32 9.01
CA ASP A 113 -35.13 8.92 8.70
C ASP A 113 -33.88 8.07 8.40
N TYR A 114 -32.69 8.68 8.41
CA TYR A 114 -31.44 7.95 8.11
C TYR A 114 -31.08 6.97 9.22
N ILE A 115 -30.72 5.76 8.80
CA ILE A 115 -30.33 4.66 9.68
C ILE A 115 -28.80 4.46 9.74
N ALA A 116 -28.07 5.10 8.84
CA ALA A 116 -26.60 5.13 8.86
C ALA A 116 -26.06 6.52 8.53
N PHE A 117 -24.93 6.86 9.12
CA PHE A 117 -24.19 8.09 8.83
C PHE A 117 -22.78 7.73 8.36
N VAL A 118 -22.31 8.38 7.30
CA VAL A 118 -20.92 8.26 6.82
C VAL A 118 -20.25 9.61 7.00
N ALA A 119 -19.25 9.68 7.88
CA ALA A 119 -18.68 10.96 8.30
C ALA A 119 -17.16 11.01 8.08
N MET A 120 -16.68 12.18 7.63
CA MET A 120 -15.26 12.51 7.69
C MET A 120 -14.87 12.82 9.13
N VAL A 121 -13.81 12.13 9.62
CA VAL A 121 -13.34 12.25 11.00
C VAL A 121 -13.10 13.69 11.45
N GLU A 122 -12.42 14.50 10.63
CA GLU A 122 -12.12 15.89 10.97
C GLU A 122 -13.39 16.76 11.03
N THR A 123 -14.28 16.58 10.06
CA THR A 123 -15.56 17.32 10.01
C THR A 123 -16.43 16.98 11.20
N LEU A 124 -16.61 15.69 11.49
CA LEU A 124 -17.44 15.25 12.60
C LEU A 124 -16.87 15.72 13.94
N ASN A 125 -15.56 15.58 14.16
CA ASN A 125 -14.93 16.04 15.39
C ASN A 125 -15.19 17.54 15.65
N ASN A 126 -15.02 18.38 14.63
CA ASN A 126 -15.26 19.81 14.75
C ASN A 126 -16.74 20.12 15.06
N ARG A 127 -17.68 19.39 14.41
CA ARG A 127 -19.11 19.57 14.64
C ARG A 127 -19.55 19.14 16.04
N LEU A 128 -19.01 18.03 16.55
CA LEU A 128 -19.29 17.55 17.91
C LEU A 128 -18.69 18.51 18.97
N GLN A 129 -17.45 19.01 18.75
CA GLN A 129 -16.84 19.99 19.65
C GLN A 129 -17.59 21.32 19.70
N GLU A 130 -18.16 21.75 18.60
CA GLU A 130 -18.93 22.99 18.48
C GLU A 130 -20.43 22.80 18.86
N GLU A 131 -20.81 21.59 19.32
CA GLU A 131 -22.20 21.21 19.66
C GLU A 131 -23.21 21.47 18.52
N LYS A 132 -22.74 21.43 17.26
CA LYS A 132 -23.57 21.69 16.07
C LYS A 132 -24.29 20.46 15.55
N ILE A 133 -23.84 19.28 15.95
CA ILE A 133 -24.43 18.00 15.58
C ILE A 133 -24.55 17.14 16.82
N THR A 134 -25.73 16.55 16.99
CA THR A 134 -25.98 15.47 17.94
C THR A 134 -26.35 14.24 17.15
N LEU A 135 -25.75 13.11 17.43
CA LEU A 135 -26.05 11.82 16.80
C LEU A 135 -26.70 10.92 17.86
N ASN A 136 -28.02 10.81 17.82
CA ASN A 136 -28.77 10.02 18.77
C ASN A 136 -28.95 8.58 18.27
N ASN A 137 -29.07 7.62 19.22
CA ASN A 137 -29.34 6.23 18.98
C ASN A 137 -28.26 5.50 18.13
N ILE A 138 -26.98 5.96 18.21
CA ILE A 138 -25.87 5.22 17.61
C ILE A 138 -25.58 3.99 18.46
N GLY A 139 -25.61 2.81 17.86
CA GLY A 139 -25.32 1.55 18.56
C GLY A 139 -24.04 0.86 18.08
N LEU A 140 -23.53 1.26 16.92
CA LEU A 140 -22.28 0.75 16.36
C LEU A 140 -21.52 1.86 15.65
N VAL A 141 -20.21 1.96 15.90
CA VAL A 141 -19.29 2.81 15.13
C VAL A 141 -18.37 1.92 14.32
N ILE A 142 -18.29 2.15 13.00
CA ILE A 142 -17.36 1.46 12.10
C ILE A 142 -16.28 2.46 11.67
N VAL A 143 -15.01 2.06 11.77
CA VAL A 143 -13.86 2.89 11.39
C VAL A 143 -13.16 2.26 10.20
N ASP A 144 -13.32 2.85 9.02
CA ASP A 144 -12.61 2.41 7.81
C ASP A 144 -11.18 2.94 7.79
N GLU A 145 -10.23 2.09 7.38
CA GLU A 145 -8.78 2.32 7.46
C GLU A 145 -8.33 2.68 8.89
N ALA A 146 -8.74 1.87 9.85
CA ALA A 146 -8.58 2.08 11.30
C ALA A 146 -7.13 2.26 11.78
N HIS A 147 -6.13 1.96 10.95
CA HIS A 147 -4.71 2.17 11.25
C HIS A 147 -4.32 3.68 11.34
N TYR A 148 -5.17 4.61 10.85
CA TYR A 148 -4.96 6.04 11.03
C TYR A 148 -5.37 6.49 12.44
N ASN A 149 -4.47 7.20 13.14
CA ASN A 149 -4.70 7.65 14.52
C ASN A 149 -5.68 8.81 14.68
N SER A 150 -6.05 9.47 13.59
CA SER A 150 -6.99 10.60 13.61
C SER A 150 -8.37 10.26 14.18
N PHE A 151 -8.78 8.98 14.13
CA PHE A 151 -10.07 8.52 14.64
C PHE A 151 -10.16 8.52 16.18
N ARG A 152 -9.02 8.34 16.89
CA ARG A 152 -8.98 8.21 18.36
C ARG A 152 -9.67 9.34 19.10
N LYS A 153 -9.59 10.58 18.58
CA LYS A 153 -10.21 11.76 19.17
C LYS A 153 -11.73 11.71 19.21
N LEU A 154 -12.35 10.84 18.40
CA LEU A 154 -13.81 10.66 18.38
C LEU A 154 -14.28 9.61 19.39
N PHE A 155 -13.46 8.69 19.84
CA PHE A 155 -13.87 7.58 20.70
C PHE A 155 -14.49 8.06 22.02
N LYS A 156 -14.01 9.17 22.58
CA LYS A 156 -14.60 9.80 23.77
C LYS A 156 -16.08 10.21 23.66
N TYR A 157 -16.61 10.32 22.44
CA TYR A 157 -18.06 10.62 22.23
C TYR A 157 -18.91 9.36 22.12
N PHE A 158 -18.27 8.18 22.09
CA PHE A 158 -18.90 6.89 21.85
C PHE A 158 -18.42 5.83 22.85
N GLU A 159 -18.25 6.23 24.13
CA GLU A 159 -17.69 5.35 25.17
C GLU A 159 -18.58 4.13 25.46
N ASP A 160 -19.92 4.27 25.29
CA ASP A 160 -20.91 3.22 25.51
C ASP A 160 -21.35 2.52 24.20
N VAL A 161 -20.54 2.64 23.13
CA VAL A 161 -20.86 2.10 21.81
C VAL A 161 -19.73 1.19 21.33
N ASN A 162 -20.09 0.02 20.81
CA ASN A 162 -19.10 -0.88 20.19
C ASN A 162 -18.45 -0.25 18.96
N ILE A 163 -17.14 -0.38 18.85
CA ILE A 163 -16.36 0.13 17.71
C ILE A 163 -15.77 -1.05 16.93
N LEU A 164 -16.11 -1.13 15.64
CA LEU A 164 -15.50 -2.05 14.68
C LEU A 164 -14.50 -1.28 13.84
N GLY A 165 -13.20 -1.49 14.09
CA GLY A 165 -12.15 -1.00 13.20
C GLY A 165 -11.95 -1.95 12.03
N VAL A 166 -11.78 -1.42 10.83
CA VAL A 166 -11.52 -2.22 9.62
C VAL A 166 -10.24 -1.71 8.95
N THR A 167 -9.31 -2.61 8.64
CA THR A 167 -8.02 -2.25 8.02
C THR A 167 -7.44 -3.38 7.18
N ALA A 168 -6.59 -3.05 6.22
CA ALA A 168 -5.77 -4.06 5.53
C ALA A 168 -4.55 -4.49 6.35
N THR A 169 -4.05 -3.59 7.19
CA THR A 169 -2.85 -3.81 8.00
C THR A 169 -3.10 -3.35 9.42
N PRO A 170 -3.17 -4.25 10.40
CA PRO A 170 -3.44 -3.93 11.80
C PRO A 170 -2.19 -3.35 12.50
N LEU A 171 -1.56 -2.37 11.87
CA LEU A 171 -0.36 -1.68 12.33
C LEU A 171 -0.60 -0.17 12.29
N SER A 172 -0.54 0.46 13.45
CA SER A 172 -0.77 1.90 13.59
C SER A 172 0.20 2.73 12.74
N SER A 173 -0.28 3.85 12.22
CA SER A 173 0.55 4.87 11.57
C SER A 173 1.56 5.55 12.54
N SER A 174 1.49 5.26 13.84
CA SER A 174 2.44 5.72 14.87
C SER A 174 2.75 4.59 15.85
N ILE A 175 4.02 4.25 16.00
CA ILE A 175 4.48 3.25 16.95
C ILE A 175 4.13 3.61 18.42
N LYS A 176 4.04 4.92 18.73
CA LYS A 176 3.70 5.41 20.08
C LYS A 176 2.22 5.21 20.43
N LEU A 177 1.39 4.93 19.45
CA LEU A 177 -0.05 4.78 19.58
C LEU A 177 -0.49 3.44 18.94
N PRO A 178 -0.08 2.30 19.48
CA PRO A 178 -0.41 1.00 18.91
C PRO A 178 -1.91 0.74 18.92
N MET A 179 -2.39 -0.08 17.97
CA MET A 179 -3.83 -0.30 17.77
C MET A 179 -4.46 -1.11 18.92
N ASN A 180 -3.69 -2.00 19.54
CA ASN A 180 -4.14 -2.80 20.70
C ASN A 180 -4.44 -1.97 21.96
N GLN A 181 -4.16 -0.66 21.96
CA GLN A 181 -4.66 0.24 23.00
C GLN A 181 -6.15 0.60 22.85
N ASN A 182 -6.68 0.50 21.64
CA ASN A 182 -8.08 0.88 21.36
C ASN A 182 -8.95 -0.30 20.94
N TYR A 183 -8.34 -1.38 20.47
CA TYR A 183 -9.02 -2.58 20.03
C TYR A 183 -8.52 -3.74 20.87
N GLN A 184 -9.42 -4.44 21.52
CA GLN A 184 -9.11 -5.57 22.42
C GLN A 184 -8.95 -6.87 21.66
N GLU A 185 -9.72 -7.04 20.57
CA GLU A 185 -9.72 -8.24 19.75
C GLU A 185 -9.34 -7.94 18.31
N LEU A 186 -8.61 -8.87 17.69
CA LEU A 186 -8.29 -8.87 16.27
C LEU A 186 -8.93 -10.07 15.59
N VAL A 187 -9.84 -9.81 14.66
CA VAL A 187 -10.35 -10.80 13.71
C VAL A 187 -9.52 -10.73 12.43
N ILE A 188 -8.89 -11.84 12.06
CA ILE A 188 -8.09 -11.94 10.84
C ILE A 188 -8.94 -12.62 9.77
N GLY A 189 -9.13 -11.91 8.65
CA GLY A 189 -9.83 -12.42 7.48
C GLY A 189 -8.96 -13.29 6.58
N GLU A 190 -9.45 -13.56 5.39
CA GLU A 190 -8.77 -14.42 4.41
C GLU A 190 -7.42 -13.83 3.97
N SER A 191 -6.39 -14.67 3.85
CA SER A 191 -5.05 -14.24 3.43
C SER A 191 -5.01 -13.86 1.94
N ILE A 192 -4.02 -13.03 1.54
CA ILE A 192 -3.82 -12.67 0.14
C ILE A 192 -3.60 -13.91 -0.73
N SER A 193 -2.73 -14.83 -0.27
CA SER A 193 -2.43 -16.07 -1.00
C SER A 193 -3.68 -16.93 -1.21
N SER A 194 -4.54 -17.04 -0.22
CA SER A 194 -5.81 -17.76 -0.35
C SER A 194 -6.76 -17.08 -1.30
N LEU A 195 -6.93 -15.74 -1.21
CA LEU A 195 -7.77 -14.98 -2.14
C LEU A 195 -7.29 -15.08 -3.59
N VAL A 196 -5.96 -15.11 -3.82
CA VAL A 196 -5.35 -15.33 -5.13
C VAL A 196 -5.65 -16.73 -5.64
N ASN A 197 -5.47 -17.76 -4.80
CA ASN A 197 -5.71 -19.15 -5.19
C ASN A 197 -7.19 -19.43 -5.49
N LYS A 198 -8.10 -18.71 -4.85
CA LYS A 198 -9.56 -18.76 -5.10
C LYS A 198 -10.01 -17.83 -6.23
N ASN A 199 -9.09 -17.15 -6.91
CA ASN A 199 -9.35 -16.17 -7.98
C ASN A 199 -10.21 -14.95 -7.55
N TYR A 200 -10.20 -14.58 -6.29
CA TYR A 200 -10.80 -13.32 -5.80
C TYR A 200 -9.83 -12.14 -5.94
N LEU A 201 -8.52 -12.40 -5.98
CA LEU A 201 -7.48 -11.43 -6.29
C LEU A 201 -6.59 -11.92 -7.43
N SER A 202 -6.07 -10.98 -8.22
CA SER A 202 -5.09 -11.24 -9.27
C SER A 202 -3.73 -11.59 -8.67
N ARG A 203 -3.01 -12.53 -9.30
CA ARG A 203 -1.66 -12.92 -8.89
C ARG A 203 -0.64 -11.84 -9.29
N ALA A 204 0.21 -11.43 -8.34
CA ALA A 204 1.32 -10.52 -8.60
C ALA A 204 2.54 -11.28 -9.13
N THR A 205 3.22 -10.71 -10.14
CA THR A 205 4.58 -11.09 -10.52
C THR A 205 5.48 -9.89 -10.21
N THR A 206 6.42 -10.05 -9.26
CA THR A 206 7.26 -8.96 -8.78
C THR A 206 8.64 -9.03 -9.43
N TYR A 207 9.07 -7.91 -10.02
CA TYR A 207 10.41 -7.66 -10.56
C TYR A 207 11.09 -6.62 -9.66
N SER A 208 12.16 -7.02 -8.97
CA SER A 208 12.93 -6.11 -8.12
C SER A 208 14.19 -5.65 -8.87
N TYR A 209 14.44 -4.35 -8.78
CA TYR A 209 15.64 -3.73 -9.34
C TYR A 209 16.51 -3.20 -8.20
N ASN A 210 17.76 -3.53 -8.22
CA ASN A 210 18.68 -3.04 -7.21
C ASN A 210 18.83 -1.52 -7.31
N VAL A 211 18.55 -0.84 -6.20
CA VAL A 211 18.69 0.61 -6.03
C VAL A 211 19.35 0.87 -4.68
N SER A 212 20.47 1.62 -4.67
CA SER A 212 21.06 2.02 -3.41
C SER A 212 20.14 2.99 -2.65
N LEU A 213 19.95 2.71 -1.36
CA LEU A 213 19.16 3.53 -0.46
C LEU A 213 20.01 4.45 0.43
N ASP A 214 21.35 4.47 0.26
CA ASP A 214 22.31 5.18 1.11
C ASP A 214 22.03 6.68 1.27
N THR A 215 21.42 7.30 0.24
CA THR A 215 21.09 8.73 0.24
C THR A 215 19.77 9.04 0.92
N LEU A 216 18.97 8.01 1.22
CA LEU A 216 17.66 8.19 1.85
C LEU A 216 17.83 8.51 3.35
N LYS A 217 16.98 9.42 3.82
CA LYS A 217 16.95 9.82 5.23
C LYS A 217 15.57 9.53 5.81
N VAL A 218 15.55 8.86 6.95
CA VAL A 218 14.31 8.58 7.68
C VAL A 218 13.84 9.85 8.38
N GLY A 219 12.58 10.20 8.21
CA GLY A 219 11.93 11.35 8.85
C GLY A 219 11.32 10.99 10.22
N ILE A 220 10.76 12.00 10.89
CA ILE A 220 10.14 11.87 12.22
C ILE A 220 8.97 10.88 12.23
N ASN A 221 8.30 10.73 11.09
CA ASN A 221 7.18 9.79 10.90
C ASN A 221 7.62 8.32 10.67
N GLY A 222 8.94 8.04 10.71
CA GLY A 222 9.48 6.70 10.54
C GLY A 222 9.63 6.21 9.09
N ASP A 223 9.16 6.97 8.09
CA ASP A 223 9.38 6.69 6.67
C ASP A 223 10.39 7.67 6.06
N TYR A 224 10.81 7.45 4.82
CA TYR A 224 11.81 8.29 4.15
C TYR A 224 11.28 9.70 3.86
N THR A 225 12.15 10.71 4.03
CA THR A 225 11.81 12.10 3.76
C THR A 225 11.59 12.34 2.27
N VAL A 226 10.64 13.21 1.93
CA VAL A 226 10.37 13.60 0.54
C VAL A 226 11.64 14.12 -0.12
N LYS A 227 12.38 15.01 0.57
CA LYS A 227 13.60 15.62 0.03
C LYS A 227 14.67 14.60 -0.39
N SER A 228 14.97 13.60 0.47
CA SER A 228 15.95 12.57 0.12
C SER A 228 15.44 11.65 -0.99
N SER A 229 14.14 11.35 -0.99
CA SER A 229 13.53 10.55 -2.06
C SER A 229 13.57 11.27 -3.41
N GLU A 230 13.28 12.58 -3.46
CA GLU A 230 13.37 13.38 -4.69
C GLU A 230 14.80 13.46 -5.22
N GLN A 231 15.80 13.55 -4.33
CA GLN A 231 17.20 13.51 -4.74
C GLN A 231 17.58 12.17 -5.39
N LEU A 232 17.10 11.06 -4.85
CA LEU A 232 17.38 9.73 -5.40
C LEU A 232 16.58 9.46 -6.68
N TYR A 233 15.25 9.52 -6.60
CA TYR A 233 14.36 9.09 -7.69
C TYR A 233 14.16 10.14 -8.78
N GLY A 234 14.45 11.42 -8.50
CA GLY A 234 14.38 12.51 -9.46
C GLY A 234 15.61 12.64 -10.35
N ASN A 235 16.71 11.90 -10.07
CA ASN A 235 17.89 12.01 -10.91
C ASN A 235 17.73 11.25 -12.24
N TYR A 236 18.53 11.67 -13.24
CA TYR A 236 18.45 11.14 -14.60
C TYR A 236 18.61 9.63 -14.70
N MET A 237 19.54 9.04 -13.93
CA MET A 237 19.81 7.59 -13.98
C MET A 237 18.63 6.77 -13.47
N MET A 238 17.95 7.23 -12.40
CA MET A 238 16.76 6.57 -11.90
C MET A 238 15.57 6.70 -12.85
N GLN A 239 15.42 7.86 -13.50
CA GLN A 239 14.41 8.08 -14.52
C GLN A 239 14.63 7.15 -15.74
N GLU A 240 15.87 7.03 -16.21
CA GLU A 240 16.24 6.12 -17.30
C GLU A 240 16.01 4.63 -16.90
N LYS A 241 16.40 4.25 -15.67
CA LYS A 241 16.16 2.91 -15.12
C LYS A 241 14.66 2.60 -15.06
N LEU A 242 13.84 3.56 -14.64
CA LEU A 242 12.39 3.43 -14.56
C LEU A 242 11.77 3.17 -15.94
N VAL A 243 12.13 3.97 -16.95
CA VAL A 243 11.62 3.78 -18.33
C VAL A 243 12.03 2.42 -18.87
N ARG A 244 13.30 2.03 -18.70
CA ARG A 244 13.80 0.71 -19.12
C ARG A 244 13.02 -0.41 -18.45
N ALA A 245 12.83 -0.36 -17.13
CA ALA A 245 12.09 -1.38 -16.40
C ALA A 245 10.64 -1.49 -16.89
N TYR A 246 9.98 -0.36 -17.20
CA TYR A 246 8.66 -0.34 -17.80
C TYR A 246 8.67 -1.01 -19.19
N GLU A 247 9.61 -0.64 -20.06
CA GLU A 247 9.71 -1.17 -21.42
C GLU A 247 9.95 -2.69 -21.43
N GLU A 248 10.81 -3.18 -20.55
CA GLU A 248 11.13 -4.61 -20.43
C GLU A 248 9.98 -5.45 -19.87
N LYS A 249 9.19 -4.92 -18.93
CA LYS A 249 8.22 -5.74 -18.16
C LYS A 249 6.76 -5.37 -18.40
N SER A 250 6.47 -4.17 -18.92
CA SER A 250 5.10 -3.63 -18.85
C SER A 250 4.70 -2.74 -20.02
N LYS A 251 5.49 -2.70 -21.08
CA LYS A 251 5.19 -1.88 -22.26
C LYS A 251 3.79 -2.18 -22.82
N GLY A 252 2.98 -1.14 -23.01
CA GLY A 252 1.61 -1.25 -23.53
C GLY A 252 0.58 -1.75 -22.50
N LYS A 253 0.92 -1.79 -21.21
CA LYS A 253 0.01 -2.16 -20.13
C LYS A 253 -0.42 -0.93 -19.33
N LYS A 254 -1.68 -0.94 -18.89
CA LYS A 254 -2.20 0.10 -17.99
C LYS A 254 -1.42 0.10 -16.67
N THR A 255 -0.74 1.22 -16.40
CA THR A 255 0.30 1.29 -15.36
C THR A 255 0.04 2.41 -14.36
N LEU A 256 0.16 2.10 -13.07
CA LEU A 256 0.25 3.09 -11.98
C LEU A 256 1.70 3.19 -11.48
N ILE A 257 2.22 4.41 -11.37
CA ILE A 257 3.54 4.70 -10.82
C ILE A 257 3.38 5.49 -9.51
N PHE A 258 3.90 4.94 -8.42
CA PHE A 258 3.88 5.57 -7.10
C PHE A 258 5.22 6.22 -6.77
N ASN A 259 5.20 7.51 -6.44
CA ASN A 259 6.37 8.29 -6.05
C ASN A 259 6.22 8.83 -4.62
N ASN A 260 7.34 9.24 -4.01
CA ASN A 260 7.34 9.90 -2.70
C ASN A 260 7.32 11.43 -2.77
N GLY A 261 7.66 12.03 -3.91
CA GLY A 261 7.73 13.48 -4.09
C GLY A 261 7.07 13.95 -5.37
N ILE A 262 6.52 15.17 -5.33
CA ILE A 262 5.82 15.78 -6.47
C ILE A 262 6.79 16.07 -7.60
N ALA A 263 7.99 16.62 -7.27
CA ALA A 263 9.03 16.89 -8.26
C ALA A 263 9.47 15.62 -8.98
N THR A 264 9.63 14.50 -8.27
CA THR A 264 9.93 13.19 -8.88
C THR A 264 8.82 12.78 -9.84
N SER A 265 7.56 12.91 -9.43
CA SER A 265 6.41 12.50 -10.26
C SER A 265 6.28 13.34 -11.54
N PHE A 266 6.58 14.64 -11.49
CA PHE A 266 6.68 15.48 -12.69
C PHE A 266 7.87 15.08 -13.58
N GLY A 267 9.03 14.76 -13.00
CA GLY A 267 10.17 14.24 -13.77
C GLY A 267 9.83 12.93 -14.49
N VAL A 268 9.10 12.02 -13.84
CA VAL A 268 8.57 10.80 -14.45
C VAL A 268 7.63 11.13 -15.61
N TYR A 269 6.69 12.08 -15.41
CA TYR A 269 5.78 12.52 -16.45
C TYR A 269 6.55 13.03 -17.68
N ASP A 270 7.52 13.94 -17.49
CA ASP A 270 8.30 14.51 -18.57
C ASP A 270 9.13 13.45 -19.31
N THR A 271 9.76 12.53 -18.56
CA THR A 271 10.61 11.49 -19.14
C THR A 271 9.81 10.50 -20.00
N PHE A 272 8.66 10.03 -19.51
CA PHE A 272 7.79 9.12 -20.27
C PHE A 272 7.17 9.81 -21.49
N LYS A 273 6.79 11.08 -21.35
CA LYS A 273 6.25 11.86 -22.45
C LYS A 273 7.29 12.09 -23.54
N ALA A 274 8.55 12.39 -23.16
CA ALA A 274 9.67 12.50 -24.09
C ALA A 274 9.98 11.15 -24.80
N ALA A 275 9.74 10.02 -24.13
CA ALA A 275 9.84 8.69 -24.71
C ALA A 275 8.62 8.29 -25.60
N GLY A 276 7.62 9.17 -25.73
CA GLY A 276 6.45 8.97 -26.60
C GLY A 276 5.29 8.22 -25.99
N TYR A 277 5.23 8.11 -24.65
CA TYR A 277 4.14 7.43 -23.94
C TYR A 277 3.01 8.39 -23.54
N GLU A 278 1.78 7.88 -23.54
CA GLU A 278 0.61 8.55 -23.01
C GLU A 278 0.59 8.45 -21.47
N ILE A 279 0.90 9.56 -20.81
CA ILE A 279 1.02 9.63 -19.35
C ILE A 279 0.32 10.88 -18.79
N GLN A 280 -0.28 10.74 -17.60
CA GLN A 280 -0.79 11.85 -16.80
C GLN A 280 -0.19 11.81 -15.39
N HIS A 281 -0.20 12.99 -14.74
CA HIS A 281 0.25 13.17 -13.35
C HIS A 281 -0.92 13.49 -12.44
N LEU A 282 -0.90 12.97 -11.20
CA LEU A 282 -1.93 13.22 -10.22
C LEU A 282 -1.37 13.38 -8.80
N ASP A 283 -1.59 14.55 -8.19
CA ASP A 283 -1.28 14.85 -6.80
C ASP A 283 -2.41 15.63 -6.09
N HIS A 284 -2.17 16.11 -4.87
CA HIS A 284 -3.18 16.80 -4.07
C HIS A 284 -3.43 18.26 -4.49
N HIS A 285 -2.61 18.85 -5.37
CA HIS A 285 -2.81 20.20 -5.89
C HIS A 285 -3.74 20.23 -7.10
N VAL A 286 -3.96 19.06 -7.73
CA VAL A 286 -4.85 18.95 -8.89
C VAL A 286 -6.30 19.22 -8.46
N SER A 287 -6.99 20.10 -9.18
CA SER A 287 -8.39 20.45 -8.90
C SER A 287 -9.33 19.23 -8.98
N GLU A 288 -10.49 19.29 -8.29
CA GLU A 288 -11.46 18.19 -8.35
C GLU A 288 -11.96 17.90 -9.77
N GLN A 289 -12.09 18.93 -10.61
CA GLN A 289 -12.54 18.78 -11.99
C GLN A 289 -11.47 18.06 -12.81
N GLU A 290 -10.25 18.55 -12.80
CA GLU A 290 -9.11 17.98 -13.52
C GLU A 290 -8.81 16.56 -13.05
N ARG A 291 -8.90 16.29 -11.73
CA ARG A 291 -8.79 14.93 -11.18
C ARG A 291 -9.82 14.00 -11.80
N ARG A 292 -11.07 14.41 -11.93
CA ARG A 292 -12.12 13.59 -12.57
C ARG A 292 -11.79 13.30 -14.03
N GLU A 293 -11.30 14.31 -14.75
CA GLU A 293 -10.91 14.19 -16.17
C GLU A 293 -9.75 13.22 -16.33
N ILE A 294 -8.69 13.35 -15.53
CA ILE A 294 -7.53 12.43 -15.52
C ILE A 294 -7.94 11.00 -15.18
N LEU A 295 -8.75 10.81 -14.15
CA LEU A 295 -9.21 9.46 -13.77
C LEU A 295 -10.14 8.85 -14.83
N GLN A 296 -10.97 9.65 -15.49
CA GLN A 296 -11.82 9.18 -16.59
C GLN A 296 -10.98 8.81 -17.80
N TRP A 297 -9.97 9.63 -18.15
CA TRP A 297 -9.00 9.32 -19.20
C TRP A 297 -8.26 8.01 -18.89
N PHE A 298 -7.72 7.86 -17.67
CA PHE A 298 -7.01 6.65 -17.26
C PHE A 298 -7.89 5.42 -17.36
N LYS A 299 -9.15 5.52 -16.97
CA LYS A 299 -10.12 4.42 -17.08
C LYS A 299 -10.34 4.00 -18.53
N ASN A 300 -10.48 4.96 -19.45
CA ASN A 300 -10.88 4.71 -20.83
C ASN A 300 -9.71 4.36 -21.78
N THR A 301 -8.47 4.65 -21.37
CA THR A 301 -7.27 4.41 -22.20
C THR A 301 -6.62 3.09 -21.80
N PRO A 302 -6.53 2.10 -22.67
CA PRO A 302 -6.06 0.74 -22.32
C PRO A 302 -4.62 0.67 -21.80
N ASP A 303 -3.70 1.43 -22.40
CA ASP A 303 -2.27 1.46 -22.11
C ASP A 303 -1.83 2.74 -21.35
N ALA A 304 -2.78 3.41 -20.73
CA ALA A 304 -2.55 4.64 -19.97
C ALA A 304 -1.52 4.43 -18.83
N ILE A 305 -0.65 5.41 -18.67
CA ILE A 305 0.28 5.49 -17.53
C ILE A 305 -0.16 6.65 -16.65
N LEU A 306 -0.33 6.37 -15.35
CA LEU A 306 -0.66 7.39 -14.36
C LEU A 306 0.41 7.43 -13.27
N THR A 307 1.14 8.54 -13.18
CA THR A 307 2.12 8.78 -12.13
C THR A 307 1.50 9.60 -11.01
N SER A 308 1.75 9.23 -9.75
CA SER A 308 1.06 9.87 -8.63
C SER A 308 1.89 9.96 -7.34
N VAL A 309 1.44 10.89 -6.47
CA VAL A 309 1.95 11.07 -5.11
C VAL A 309 0.80 11.06 -4.11
N GLY A 310 0.75 10.06 -3.24
CA GLY A 310 -0.07 10.00 -2.02
C GLY A 310 -1.58 9.84 -2.18
N ILE A 311 -2.18 10.06 -3.34
CA ILE A 311 -3.65 10.12 -3.48
C ILE A 311 -4.31 8.86 -4.03
N LEU A 312 -3.59 8.03 -4.77
CA LEU A 312 -4.14 6.80 -5.34
C LEU A 312 -3.97 5.57 -4.43
N THR A 313 -3.32 5.73 -3.28
CA THR A 313 -3.10 4.65 -2.31
C THR A 313 -4.39 4.25 -1.59
N THR A 314 -5.35 5.18 -1.46
CA THR A 314 -6.65 4.94 -0.82
C THR A 314 -7.78 5.54 -1.66
N GLY A 315 -8.95 4.88 -1.69
CA GLY A 315 -10.15 5.39 -2.35
C GLY A 315 -10.15 5.37 -3.89
N PHE A 316 -9.12 4.79 -4.52
CA PHE A 316 -9.07 4.61 -5.97
C PHE A 316 -9.32 3.15 -6.32
N ASP A 317 -10.29 2.90 -7.20
CA ASP A 317 -10.65 1.55 -7.65
C ASP A 317 -10.73 1.51 -9.19
N GLU A 318 -9.69 0.95 -9.82
CA GLU A 318 -9.61 0.72 -11.25
C GLU A 318 -9.16 -0.72 -11.50
N PRO A 319 -10.09 -1.62 -11.80
CA PRO A 319 -9.80 -3.05 -11.91
C PRO A 319 -8.85 -3.42 -13.07
N THR A 320 -8.76 -2.57 -14.08
CA THR A 320 -7.99 -2.85 -15.30
C THR A 320 -6.50 -2.53 -15.19
N VAL A 321 -6.02 -2.08 -14.02
CA VAL A 321 -4.57 -1.83 -13.79
C VAL A 321 -3.80 -3.13 -13.88
N GLU A 322 -2.85 -3.21 -14.81
CA GLU A 322 -2.03 -4.39 -15.10
C GLU A 322 -0.62 -4.30 -14.54
N THR A 323 -0.16 -3.09 -14.21
CA THR A 323 1.18 -2.87 -13.67
C THR A 323 1.18 -1.83 -12.55
N ILE A 324 1.89 -2.16 -11.48
CA ILE A 324 2.24 -1.26 -10.38
C ILE A 324 3.74 -1.03 -10.39
N ILE A 325 4.17 0.21 -10.44
CA ILE A 325 5.58 0.58 -10.30
C ILE A 325 5.77 1.32 -8.97
N LEU A 326 6.62 0.76 -8.11
CA LEU A 326 7.04 1.37 -6.86
C LEU A 326 8.32 2.18 -7.13
N ASN A 327 8.18 3.41 -7.63
CA ASN A 327 9.29 4.36 -7.83
C ASN A 327 9.57 5.10 -6.52
N ARG A 328 9.60 4.34 -5.43
CA ARG A 328 9.90 4.80 -4.07
C ARG A 328 10.26 3.65 -3.14
N ALA A 329 11.17 3.91 -2.23
CA ALA A 329 11.32 3.09 -1.04
C ALA A 329 10.30 3.55 0.03
N THR A 330 9.89 2.61 0.89
CA THR A 330 9.08 2.91 2.08
C THR A 330 9.46 1.99 3.24
N ARG A 331 9.26 2.46 4.46
CA ARG A 331 9.36 1.68 5.70
C ARG A 331 7.97 1.31 6.24
N SER A 332 6.91 1.70 5.53
CA SER A 332 5.52 1.44 5.90
C SER A 332 4.97 0.20 5.19
N LEU A 333 4.75 -0.88 5.97
CA LEU A 333 4.09 -2.10 5.49
C LEU A 333 2.69 -1.81 4.95
N ALA A 334 1.95 -0.93 5.63
CA ALA A 334 0.61 -0.54 5.22
C ALA A 334 0.62 0.10 3.81
N LEU A 335 1.54 1.04 3.59
CA LEU A 335 1.68 1.70 2.30
C LEU A 335 2.11 0.74 1.19
N TYR A 336 3.04 -0.18 1.49
CA TYR A 336 3.46 -1.23 0.57
C TYR A 336 2.28 -2.07 0.09
N HIS A 337 1.48 -2.61 1.04
CA HIS A 337 0.30 -3.40 0.72
C HIS A 337 -0.78 -2.60 -0.02
N GLN A 338 -0.99 -1.33 0.36
CA GLN A 338 -1.97 -0.46 -0.31
C GLN A 338 -1.60 -0.17 -1.77
N MET A 339 -0.33 0.14 -2.05
CA MET A 339 0.14 0.41 -3.41
C MET A 339 -0.02 -0.82 -4.32
N ILE A 340 0.48 -1.97 -3.89
CA ILE A 340 0.39 -3.21 -4.70
C ILE A 340 -1.06 -3.66 -4.85
N GLY A 341 -1.85 -3.52 -3.79
CA GLY A 341 -3.27 -3.86 -3.81
C GLY A 341 -4.11 -3.13 -4.86
N ARG A 342 -3.61 -2.01 -5.44
CA ARG A 342 -4.28 -1.34 -6.57
C ARG A 342 -4.26 -2.14 -7.86
N GLY A 343 -3.29 -3.04 -8.04
CA GLY A 343 -3.24 -3.97 -9.17
C GLY A 343 -4.00 -5.28 -8.96
N SER A 344 -4.43 -5.57 -7.75
CA SER A 344 -4.92 -6.92 -7.37
C SER A 344 -6.34 -7.28 -7.82
N ARG A 345 -7.11 -6.33 -8.36
CA ARG A 345 -8.48 -6.60 -8.81
C ARG A 345 -8.50 -7.61 -9.96
N VAL A 346 -9.42 -8.58 -9.88
CA VAL A 346 -9.68 -9.54 -10.95
C VAL A 346 -10.72 -8.96 -11.91
N THR A 347 -10.52 -9.18 -13.20
CA THR A 347 -11.55 -9.00 -14.24
C THR A 347 -11.65 -10.26 -15.08
N ASP A 348 -12.61 -10.33 -15.99
CA ASP A 348 -12.74 -11.48 -16.89
C ASP A 348 -11.47 -11.72 -17.72
N THR A 349 -10.77 -10.63 -18.07
CA THR A 349 -9.57 -10.66 -18.91
C THR A 349 -8.25 -10.58 -18.13
N LYS A 350 -8.26 -10.13 -16.85
CA LYS A 350 -7.06 -9.94 -16.03
C LYS A 350 -7.08 -10.84 -14.80
N LYS A 351 -6.16 -11.81 -14.73
CA LYS A 351 -5.92 -12.71 -13.59
C LYS A 351 -4.55 -12.52 -12.95
N THR A 352 -3.68 -11.77 -13.61
CA THR A 352 -2.30 -11.46 -13.15
C THR A 352 -1.99 -10.00 -13.34
N PHE A 353 -1.02 -9.49 -12.60
CA PHE A 353 -0.47 -8.15 -12.78
C PHE A 353 1.02 -8.13 -12.44
N SER A 354 1.74 -7.14 -12.95
CA SER A 354 3.17 -6.95 -12.69
C SER A 354 3.39 -5.92 -11.57
N VAL A 355 4.39 -6.19 -10.72
CA VAL A 355 4.92 -5.22 -9.76
C VAL A 355 6.39 -4.97 -10.13
N ILE A 356 6.75 -3.71 -10.38
CA ILE A 356 8.13 -3.29 -10.62
C ILE A 356 8.58 -2.52 -9.38
N ASP A 357 9.51 -3.09 -8.62
CA ASP A 357 10.02 -2.50 -7.38
C ASP A 357 11.39 -1.86 -7.60
N LEU A 358 11.42 -0.53 -7.55
CA LEU A 358 12.62 0.29 -7.60
C LEU A 358 13.02 0.85 -6.22
N GLY A 359 12.41 0.33 -5.14
CA GLY A 359 12.59 0.80 -3.77
C GLY A 359 13.15 -0.24 -2.81
N ASN A 360 13.58 -1.42 -3.29
CA ASN A 360 13.97 -2.56 -2.46
C ASN A 360 12.90 -2.94 -1.42
N ASN A 361 11.63 -2.64 -1.69
CA ASN A 361 10.52 -2.91 -0.78
C ASN A 361 10.28 -4.42 -0.64
N LEU A 362 10.45 -5.18 -1.73
CA LEU A 362 10.41 -6.65 -1.71
C LEU A 362 11.41 -7.23 -0.71
N HIS A 363 12.63 -6.69 -0.67
CA HIS A 363 13.69 -7.18 0.23
C HIS A 363 13.40 -6.82 1.69
N ARG A 364 12.68 -5.72 1.94
CA ARG A 364 12.27 -5.30 3.27
C ARG A 364 11.08 -6.09 3.81
N PHE A 365 10.04 -6.25 2.99
CA PHE A 365 8.74 -6.77 3.43
C PHE A 365 8.43 -8.19 2.93
N GLY A 366 9.20 -8.72 1.98
CA GLY A 366 8.88 -9.97 1.29
C GLY A 366 7.88 -9.78 0.14
N LEU A 367 7.46 -10.89 -0.46
CA LEU A 367 6.42 -10.90 -1.50
C LEU A 367 5.09 -10.39 -0.92
N TRP A 368 4.33 -9.68 -1.75
CA TRP A 368 3.04 -9.10 -1.35
C TRP A 368 2.03 -10.13 -0.82
N ASP A 369 2.07 -11.36 -1.35
CA ASP A 369 1.20 -12.48 -0.98
C ASP A 369 1.85 -13.44 0.04
N ALA A 370 3.04 -13.11 0.55
CA ALA A 370 3.69 -13.89 1.60
C ALA A 370 2.84 -13.88 2.88
N PRO A 371 2.86 -14.98 3.66
CA PRO A 371 2.19 -15.02 4.95
C PRO A 371 2.73 -13.95 5.90
N VAL A 372 1.82 -13.24 6.56
CA VAL A 372 2.15 -12.24 7.58
C VAL A 372 1.45 -12.62 8.88
N ASP A 373 2.19 -12.67 9.98
CA ASP A 373 1.62 -12.87 11.31
C ASP A 373 1.01 -11.56 11.83
N TRP A 374 -0.23 -11.28 11.38
CA TRP A 374 -0.96 -10.08 11.78
C TRP A 374 -1.26 -10.03 13.27
N TYR A 375 -1.44 -11.20 13.90
CA TYR A 375 -1.69 -11.26 15.33
C TYR A 375 -0.47 -10.81 16.12
N HIS A 376 0.72 -11.31 15.78
CA HIS A 376 1.98 -10.89 16.40
C HIS A 376 2.22 -9.38 16.19
N ILE A 377 2.04 -8.88 14.97
CA ILE A 377 2.19 -7.44 14.65
C ILE A 377 1.24 -6.58 15.48
N PHE A 378 0.00 -7.03 15.66
CA PHE A 378 -0.99 -6.32 16.44
C PHE A 378 -0.65 -6.30 17.93
N GLN A 379 -0.20 -7.45 18.49
CA GLN A 379 0.13 -7.60 19.92
C GLN A 379 1.46 -6.96 20.28
N ALA A 380 2.48 -7.08 19.43
CA ALA A 380 3.85 -6.63 19.68
C ALA A 380 4.40 -5.73 18.56
N PRO A 381 3.76 -4.58 18.24
CA PRO A 381 4.17 -3.74 17.12
C PRO A 381 5.59 -3.17 17.26
N HIS A 382 6.08 -2.96 18.48
CA HIS A 382 7.46 -2.52 18.71
C HIS A 382 8.46 -3.57 18.22
N GLN A 383 8.24 -4.83 18.56
CA GLN A 383 9.11 -5.92 18.14
C GLN A 383 9.13 -6.04 16.61
N TYR A 384 7.97 -5.91 15.95
CA TYR A 384 7.91 -5.87 14.49
C TYR A 384 8.81 -4.78 13.89
N TYR A 385 8.81 -3.58 14.46
CA TYR A 385 9.65 -2.48 13.97
C TYR A 385 11.14 -2.72 14.24
N ASP A 386 11.48 -3.34 15.37
CA ASP A 386 12.87 -3.70 15.72
C ASP A 386 13.40 -4.80 14.79
N ASP A 387 12.54 -5.76 14.40
CA ASP A 387 12.88 -6.86 13.50
C ASP A 387 12.87 -6.43 12.02
N LEU A 388 12.36 -5.25 11.68
CA LEU A 388 12.31 -4.77 10.31
C LEU A 388 13.73 -4.57 9.78
N LYS A 389 14.05 -5.22 8.64
CA LYS A 389 15.38 -5.13 8.02
C LYS A 389 15.82 -3.68 7.84
N SER A 390 16.98 -3.35 8.38
CA SER A 390 17.60 -2.04 8.18
C SER A 390 18.08 -1.85 6.75
N ASP A 391 18.34 -0.60 6.35
CA ASP A 391 18.83 -0.28 5.02
C ASP A 391 20.20 -0.94 4.78
N GLU A 392 21.07 -0.99 5.81
CA GLU A 392 22.38 -1.64 5.71
C GLU A 392 22.26 -3.16 5.46
N VAL A 393 21.28 -3.83 6.10
CA VAL A 393 21.04 -5.27 5.87
C VAL A 393 20.53 -5.52 4.45
N ILE A 394 19.58 -4.68 3.98
CA ILE A 394 19.07 -4.77 2.61
C ILE A 394 20.20 -4.55 1.61
N GLU A 395 21.05 -3.57 1.86
CA GLU A 395 22.14 -3.24 0.97
C GLU A 395 23.25 -4.30 0.92
N ARG A 396 23.56 -4.94 2.07
CA ARG A 396 24.54 -6.05 2.11
C ARG A 396 24.11 -7.24 1.26
N GLN A 397 22.81 -7.44 1.02
CA GLN A 397 22.30 -8.51 0.14
C GLN A 397 22.67 -8.30 -1.34
N PHE A 398 23.14 -7.10 -1.72
CA PHE A 398 23.50 -6.73 -3.08
C PHE A 398 25.00 -6.44 -3.26
N VAL A 399 25.81 -6.70 -2.26
CA VAL A 399 27.28 -6.67 -2.43
C VAL A 399 27.66 -7.95 -3.14
N TYR A 400 28.14 -7.79 -4.38
CA TYR A 400 28.79 -8.88 -5.07
C TYR A 400 30.07 -9.26 -4.28
N GLU A 401 30.10 -10.47 -3.79
CA GLU A 401 31.30 -11.08 -3.21
C GLU A 401 31.80 -12.10 -4.20
N MET A 402 32.98 -11.83 -4.78
CA MET A 402 33.63 -12.77 -5.69
C MET A 402 33.89 -14.09 -4.96
N PRO A 403 33.49 -15.26 -5.52
CA PRO A 403 33.77 -16.56 -4.94
C PRO A 403 35.29 -16.76 -4.68
N ASP A 404 35.62 -17.47 -3.60
CA ASP A 404 37.02 -17.66 -3.19
C ASP A 404 37.91 -18.29 -4.26
N ASP A 405 37.37 -19.14 -5.09
CA ASP A 405 38.14 -19.82 -6.17
C ASP A 405 38.46 -18.83 -7.31
N LEU A 406 37.50 -17.95 -7.63
CA LEU A 406 37.70 -16.91 -8.62
C LEU A 406 38.63 -15.80 -8.07
N ARG A 407 38.45 -15.44 -6.79
CA ARG A 407 39.30 -14.48 -6.07
C ARG A 407 40.77 -14.87 -6.10
N LYS A 408 41.10 -16.16 -5.99
CA LYS A 408 42.48 -16.66 -6.07
C LYS A 408 43.11 -16.44 -7.44
N LYS A 409 42.33 -16.47 -8.51
CA LYS A 409 42.81 -16.20 -9.88
C LYS A 409 43.20 -14.75 -10.12
N PHE A 410 42.63 -13.84 -9.33
CA PHE A 410 42.91 -12.40 -9.40
C PHE A 410 43.82 -11.90 -8.27
N SER A 411 44.65 -12.77 -7.71
CA SER A 411 45.47 -12.50 -6.54
C SER A 411 46.60 -11.44 -6.76
N LYS A 412 46.90 -11.08 -8.01
CA LYS A 412 47.88 -10.04 -8.33
C LYS A 412 47.27 -8.63 -8.33
N SER A 413 45.93 -8.50 -8.32
CA SER A 413 45.26 -7.21 -8.33
C SER A 413 44.99 -6.70 -6.93
N GLU A 414 45.33 -5.43 -6.66
CA GLU A 414 45.13 -4.79 -5.33
C GLU A 414 43.66 -4.51 -4.99
N ASN A 415 42.80 -4.35 -5.98
CA ASN A 415 41.38 -4.06 -5.83
C ASN A 415 40.52 -5.12 -6.50
N ILE A 416 40.34 -6.25 -5.83
CA ILE A 416 39.53 -7.38 -6.31
C ILE A 416 38.04 -7.12 -6.06
N ASP A 417 37.70 -6.39 -4.99
CA ASP A 417 36.32 -6.07 -4.65
C ASP A 417 35.83 -4.92 -5.52
N LEU A 418 35.18 -5.30 -6.62
CA LEU A 418 34.52 -4.39 -7.52
C LEU A 418 33.30 -3.80 -6.81
N ASN A 419 33.53 -2.69 -6.12
CA ASN A 419 32.45 -1.96 -5.53
C ASN A 419 31.72 -1.13 -6.60
N ILE A 420 31.14 -1.83 -7.60
CA ILE A 420 30.30 -1.23 -8.66
C ILE A 420 29.26 -0.32 -8.04
N LYS A 421 28.78 -0.66 -6.85
CA LYS A 421 27.83 0.12 -6.08
C LYS A 421 28.42 1.44 -5.58
N ALA A 422 29.63 1.43 -5.03
CA ALA A 422 30.30 2.66 -4.61
C ALA A 422 30.55 3.61 -5.79
N GLU A 423 31.01 3.06 -6.92
CA GLU A 423 31.19 3.84 -8.16
C GLU A 423 29.87 4.37 -8.72
N TYR A 424 28.81 3.55 -8.68
CA TYR A 424 27.47 3.96 -9.06
C TYR A 424 26.95 5.09 -8.16
N ASN A 425 27.06 4.96 -6.85
CA ASN A 425 26.64 5.98 -5.89
C ASN A 425 27.44 7.27 -6.05
N HIS A 426 28.76 7.15 -6.29
CA HIS A 426 29.63 8.30 -6.54
C HIS A 426 29.22 9.02 -7.84
N ALA A 427 29.03 8.28 -8.93
CA ALA A 427 28.55 8.84 -10.19
C ALA A 427 27.17 9.50 -10.06
N MET A 428 26.26 8.89 -9.29
CA MET A 428 24.95 9.43 -8.96
C MET A 428 25.05 10.76 -8.19
N SER A 429 25.93 10.83 -7.19
CA SER A 429 26.14 12.05 -6.40
C SER A 429 26.69 13.21 -7.24
N LEU A 430 27.40 12.89 -8.32
CA LEU A 430 27.96 13.85 -9.28
C LEU A 430 27.03 14.13 -10.48
N GLY A 431 25.84 13.51 -10.55
CA GLY A 431 24.92 13.66 -11.67
C GLY A 431 25.46 13.10 -13.01
N GLN A 432 26.37 12.14 -12.94
CA GLN A 432 26.98 11.54 -14.14
C GLN A 432 26.08 10.45 -14.76
N HIS A 433 26.24 10.23 -16.07
CA HIS A 433 25.48 9.24 -16.82
C HIS A 433 25.92 7.81 -16.46
N SER A 434 24.99 6.83 -16.42
CA SER A 434 25.25 5.41 -16.14
C SER A 434 26.36 4.79 -17.02
N LYS A 435 26.51 5.26 -18.24
CA LYS A 435 27.61 4.86 -19.15
C LYS A 435 29.00 5.10 -18.57
N VAL A 436 29.18 6.08 -17.69
CA VAL A 436 30.47 6.36 -17.04
C VAL A 436 30.81 5.25 -16.05
N VAL A 437 29.82 4.74 -15.31
CA VAL A 437 29.98 3.63 -14.35
C VAL A 437 30.32 2.35 -15.10
N ILE A 438 29.57 2.07 -16.17
CA ILE A 438 29.82 0.88 -17.03
C ILE A 438 31.23 0.94 -17.62
N ALA A 439 31.65 2.11 -18.14
CA ALA A 439 33.00 2.27 -18.70
C ALA A 439 34.08 2.05 -17.65
N LYS A 440 33.94 2.60 -16.43
CA LYS A 440 34.87 2.38 -15.33
C LYS A 440 34.91 0.92 -14.89
N SER A 441 33.74 0.26 -14.81
CA SER A 441 33.67 -1.17 -14.48
C SER A 441 34.36 -2.03 -15.53
N ILE A 442 34.13 -1.79 -16.82
CA ILE A 442 34.81 -2.49 -17.91
C ILE A 442 36.33 -2.26 -17.86
N ASP A 443 36.78 -1.05 -17.62
CA ASP A 443 38.18 -0.69 -17.51
C ASP A 443 38.84 -1.43 -16.34
N GLN A 444 38.20 -1.43 -15.18
CA GLN A 444 38.71 -2.15 -14.00
C GLN A 444 38.73 -3.66 -14.21
N HIS A 445 37.69 -4.27 -14.77
CA HIS A 445 37.65 -5.70 -15.09
C HIS A 445 38.71 -6.07 -16.10
N THR A 446 38.87 -5.27 -17.16
CA THR A 446 39.93 -5.48 -18.18
C THR A 446 41.30 -5.43 -17.56
N LYS A 447 41.54 -4.44 -16.70
CA LYS A 447 42.82 -4.30 -15.98
C LYS A 447 43.09 -5.50 -15.09
N MET A 448 42.14 -5.98 -14.33
CA MET A 448 42.27 -7.17 -13.49
C MET A 448 42.60 -8.41 -14.31
N CYS A 449 41.94 -8.65 -15.44
CA CYS A 449 42.24 -9.79 -16.30
C CYS A 449 43.64 -9.71 -16.86
N VAL A 450 44.06 -8.54 -17.35
CA VAL A 450 45.41 -8.35 -17.92
C VAL A 450 46.53 -8.50 -16.86
N GLU A 451 46.31 -7.98 -15.64
CA GLU A 451 47.31 -8.07 -14.55
C GLU A 451 47.53 -9.52 -14.05
N ASN A 452 46.53 -10.38 -14.15
CA ASN A 452 46.58 -11.74 -13.63
C ASN A 452 46.85 -12.81 -14.70
N ALA A 453 46.73 -12.46 -15.98
CA ALA A 453 46.99 -13.37 -17.09
C ALA A 453 48.47 -13.52 -17.42
N ASP A 454 48.82 -14.67 -17.93
CA ASP A 454 50.17 -14.94 -18.45
C ASP A 454 50.30 -14.56 -19.95
N ASP A 455 49.18 -14.61 -20.69
CA ASP A 455 49.09 -14.16 -22.08
C ASP A 455 47.68 -13.62 -22.44
N MET A 456 47.50 -13.24 -23.71
CA MET A 456 46.23 -12.67 -24.20
C MET A 456 45.06 -13.69 -24.17
N TRP A 457 45.34 -14.96 -24.35
CA TRP A 457 44.32 -16.00 -24.37
C TRP A 457 43.84 -16.30 -22.95
N ASP A 458 44.78 -16.34 -22.01
CA ASP A 458 44.49 -16.49 -20.58
C ASP A 458 43.66 -15.27 -20.06
N ALA A 459 44.01 -14.05 -20.50
CA ALA A 459 43.20 -12.85 -20.18
C ALA A 459 41.77 -12.94 -20.70
N LEU A 460 41.57 -13.52 -21.89
CA LEU A 460 40.22 -13.70 -22.45
C LEU A 460 39.44 -14.78 -21.70
N ASP A 461 40.07 -15.84 -21.24
CA ASP A 461 39.44 -16.89 -20.45
C ASP A 461 39.06 -16.37 -19.06
N LEU A 462 39.94 -15.61 -18.40
CA LEU A 462 39.63 -14.90 -17.14
C LEU A 462 38.47 -13.92 -17.30
N ALA A 463 38.43 -13.16 -18.40
CA ALA A 463 37.33 -12.24 -18.68
C ALA A 463 36.00 -12.94 -18.91
N LYS A 464 36.02 -14.15 -19.46
CA LYS A 464 34.85 -14.97 -19.70
C LYS A 464 34.28 -15.52 -18.39
N GLU A 465 35.12 -16.10 -17.53
CA GLU A 465 34.73 -16.57 -16.21
C GLU A 465 34.19 -15.45 -15.34
N LEU A 466 34.86 -14.28 -15.34
CA LEU A 466 34.38 -13.11 -14.57
C LEU A 466 33.04 -12.59 -15.09
N LYS A 467 32.80 -12.63 -16.40
CA LYS A 467 31.53 -12.26 -17.01
C LYS A 467 30.41 -13.20 -16.61
N ASP A 468 30.67 -14.51 -16.65
CA ASP A 468 29.65 -15.51 -16.31
C ASP A 468 29.24 -15.37 -14.83
N ASP A 469 30.23 -15.18 -13.92
CA ASP A 469 29.95 -14.97 -12.49
C ASP A 469 29.22 -13.66 -12.17
N ILE A 470 29.40 -12.59 -12.96
CA ILE A 470 28.66 -11.33 -12.79
C ILE A 470 27.22 -11.41 -13.36
N GLN A 471 26.96 -12.33 -14.29
CA GLN A 471 25.64 -12.52 -14.90
C GLN A 471 24.71 -13.40 -14.05
N ASP A 472 25.25 -14.30 -13.24
CA ASP A 472 24.53 -15.12 -12.27
C ASP A 472 24.20 -14.34 -10.99
#